data_acd4ec620b4adebfb79696b298eddf4c
#
_entry.id   acd4ec620b4adebfb79696b298eddf4c
#
_cell.length_a   1.000
_cell.length_b   1.000
_cell.length_c   1.000
_cell.angle_alpha   90.00
_cell.angle_beta   90.00
_cell.angle_gamma   90.00
#
_symmetry.space_group_name_H-M   'P 1'
#
loop_
_entity.id
_entity.type
_entity.pdbx_description
1 polymer ?
#
loop_
_entity_poly.entity_id
_entity_poly.type
_entity_poly.pdbx_seq_one_letter_code
_entity_poly.pdbx_strand_id
1 'polypeptide(L)'
;MEFLLNIKGQLNNIHLAEAKALWPLIEAVVNSIQAIEDSENKACGKIEVYAHREETSEIRFDEDPKKKEETLEKFESFTITDNGVGFNTQNFESFQTAYSTHKFTKGCKGIGRFLWLKAFDSVEIKSAFKENTKQYVREFAFTSDGVQPEDNLKETEPQENCTQVTLKNFVQRYRNVAPLELDVVAKKIIEHCLLFFITGNCPQIVLRDGHQAINLNEYFDSKIKDSICQDEFSLHNERFRIYHLHFPVGVVNHELHLAANMQEVCSVDLKKYIPNLQKKISPSDGDSPFYYVGYITSPYLDSIVNTTRTDFNFDERYGQTALQGTSEEDILSAAMEYVKVYLKDYLEDINAQKRQEIDRFVAEERPTYRYMLYKRPSVYDEIPAGLKPEALELELHKQVQKWEREIKKQSVKLEEAAKEAAQKESDSYKAVFENYWESVTELSKTSLAEYVTRRKTLLKLLEDALTVQQNGLFKKEEVIHSLICPMQHTSDDVQFEEMNLWVIDERLAYHKFLASDKTLKSMPVISSESCKEPDIAVFNNAFAYSDSDEPFNSVTIIEFKKPDNDQKNPVNQVGEYVDKIRRGQKKKQNGQSFNVTDGTIFRCYVICDLTDKMRT
;
A
#
# COMPACT_ATOMS: atom_id res chain seq x y z
N MET A 1 -28.60 42.76 10.34
CA MET A 1 -29.23 41.70 9.52
C MET A 1 -28.60 40.41 9.98
N GLU A 2 -29.30 39.59 10.72
CA GLU A 2 -28.78 38.32 11.20
C GLU A 2 -28.95 37.28 10.09
N PHE A 3 -27.91 36.47 9.84
CA PHE A 3 -28.00 35.34 8.94
C PHE A 3 -28.76 34.22 9.64
N LEU A 4 -29.94 33.84 9.12
CA LEU A 4 -30.69 32.69 9.63
C LEU A 4 -30.10 31.39 9.05
N LEU A 5 -29.74 30.44 9.93
CA LEU A 5 -29.28 29.11 9.52
C LEU A 5 -30.49 28.23 9.18
N ASN A 6 -30.50 27.66 7.98
CA ASN A 6 -31.46 26.62 7.60
C ASN A 6 -30.97 25.24 8.03
N ILE A 7 -31.49 24.68 9.12
CA ILE A 7 -31.09 23.38 9.68
C ILE A 7 -31.30 22.25 8.66
N LYS A 8 -32.43 22.24 7.93
CA LYS A 8 -32.72 21.22 6.90
C LYS A 8 -31.67 21.27 5.77
N GLY A 9 -31.27 22.46 5.34
CA GLY A 9 -30.21 22.65 4.36
C GLY A 9 -28.86 22.14 4.88
N GLN A 10 -28.55 22.42 6.15
CA GLN A 10 -27.31 21.94 6.78
C GLN A 10 -27.29 20.40 6.91
N LEU A 11 -28.39 19.78 7.30
CA LEU A 11 -28.52 18.33 7.37
C LEU A 11 -28.30 17.66 6.01
N ASN A 12 -28.73 18.27 4.91
CA ASN A 12 -28.51 17.74 3.56
C ASN A 12 -27.00 17.75 3.19
N ASN A 13 -26.24 18.73 3.66
CA ASN A 13 -24.80 18.85 3.39
C ASN A 13 -23.94 17.93 4.26
N ILE A 14 -24.46 17.42 5.39
CA ILE A 14 -23.74 16.51 6.25
C ILE A 14 -23.86 15.09 5.71
N HIS A 15 -22.72 14.48 5.43
CA HIS A 15 -22.65 13.07 5.04
C HIS A 15 -22.27 12.20 6.25
N LEU A 16 -23.11 11.20 6.55
CA LEU A 16 -22.84 10.16 7.54
C LEU A 16 -22.91 8.81 6.83
N ALA A 17 -21.78 8.13 6.73
CA ALA A 17 -21.73 6.77 6.19
C ALA A 17 -22.46 5.79 7.12
N GLU A 18 -23.13 4.79 6.56
CA GLU A 18 -23.88 3.78 7.34
C GLU A 18 -22.98 3.03 8.33
N ALA A 19 -21.72 2.73 7.96
CA ALA A 19 -20.73 2.13 8.85
C ALA A 19 -20.46 2.97 10.13
N LYS A 20 -20.79 4.26 10.11
CA LYS A 20 -20.65 5.22 11.22
C LYS A 20 -21.98 5.48 11.96
N ALA A 21 -22.91 4.53 11.94
CA ALA A 21 -24.25 4.66 12.54
C ALA A 21 -24.24 5.09 14.02
N LEU A 22 -23.23 4.69 14.79
CA LEU A 22 -23.10 5.04 16.22
C LEU A 22 -22.37 6.37 16.49
N TRP A 23 -21.86 7.06 15.48
CA TRP A 23 -21.15 8.33 15.69
C TRP A 23 -21.98 9.40 16.40
N PRO A 24 -23.29 9.57 16.15
CA PRO A 24 -24.13 10.50 16.92
C PRO A 24 -24.18 10.18 18.42
N LEU A 25 -24.23 8.91 18.79
CA LEU A 25 -24.15 8.47 20.19
C LEU A 25 -22.77 8.84 20.79
N ILE A 26 -21.70 8.53 20.07
CA ILE A 26 -20.32 8.81 20.50
C ILE A 26 -20.10 10.32 20.66
N GLU A 27 -20.59 11.13 19.74
CA GLU A 27 -20.54 12.60 19.83
C GLU A 27 -21.27 13.11 21.09
N ALA A 28 -22.42 12.51 21.46
CA ALA A 28 -23.11 12.86 22.68
C ALA A 28 -22.28 12.51 23.93
N VAL A 29 -21.63 11.33 23.95
CA VAL A 29 -20.74 10.92 25.05
C VAL A 29 -19.54 11.87 25.15
N VAL A 30 -18.90 12.24 24.05
CA VAL A 30 -17.77 13.20 24.04
C VAL A 30 -18.21 14.56 24.57
N ASN A 31 -19.39 15.04 24.19
CA ASN A 31 -19.95 16.29 24.72
C ASN A 31 -20.17 16.22 26.25
N SER A 32 -20.61 15.07 26.77
CA SER A 32 -20.75 14.82 28.20
C SER A 32 -19.40 14.79 28.93
N ILE A 33 -18.36 14.15 28.36
CA ILE A 33 -16.99 14.19 28.89
C ILE A 33 -16.51 15.64 29.01
N GLN A 34 -16.68 16.43 27.98
CA GLN A 34 -16.27 17.84 27.96
C GLN A 34 -17.08 18.71 28.93
N ALA A 35 -18.36 18.41 29.13
CA ALA A 35 -19.18 19.10 30.12
C ALA A 35 -18.71 18.80 31.56
N ILE A 36 -18.25 17.60 31.82
CA ILE A 36 -17.64 17.20 33.09
C ILE A 36 -16.26 17.83 33.27
N GLU A 37 -15.44 17.89 32.23
CA GLU A 37 -14.14 18.60 32.26
C GLU A 37 -14.27 20.09 32.61
N ASP A 38 -15.38 20.72 32.22
CA ASP A 38 -15.69 22.11 32.54
C ASP A 38 -16.22 22.30 33.98
N SER A 39 -16.59 21.20 34.65
CA SER A 39 -17.14 21.27 36.02
C SER A 39 -16.04 21.41 37.07
N GLU A 40 -16.41 22.01 38.22
CA GLU A 40 -15.52 22.12 39.40
C GLU A 40 -15.20 20.75 40.01
N ASN A 41 -16.09 19.74 39.80
CA ASN A 41 -16.02 18.45 40.49
C ASN A 41 -15.67 17.29 39.51
N LYS A 42 -14.63 17.49 38.71
CA LYS A 42 -14.17 16.56 37.67
C LYS A 42 -13.90 15.13 38.17
N ALA A 43 -13.38 15.01 39.40
CA ALA A 43 -13.03 13.72 39.99
C ALA A 43 -14.26 12.82 40.25
N CYS A 44 -15.46 13.38 40.34
CA CYS A 44 -16.72 12.67 40.54
C CYS A 44 -17.58 12.60 39.27
N GLY A 45 -16.96 12.83 38.12
CA GLY A 45 -17.63 12.79 36.81
C GLY A 45 -18.25 11.42 36.51
N LYS A 46 -19.52 11.41 36.14
CA LYS A 46 -20.25 10.19 35.78
C LYS A 46 -21.06 10.41 34.52
N ILE A 47 -21.01 9.40 33.64
CA ILE A 47 -21.83 9.31 32.44
C ILE A 47 -22.53 7.98 32.45
N GLU A 48 -23.84 7.99 32.28
CA GLU A 48 -24.66 6.81 32.09
C GLU A 48 -25.29 6.83 30.71
N VAL A 49 -25.04 5.78 29.95
CA VAL A 49 -25.60 5.59 28.61
C VAL A 49 -26.61 4.45 28.67
N TYR A 50 -27.86 4.74 28.39
CA TYR A 50 -28.93 3.74 28.34
C TYR A 50 -29.33 3.52 26.87
N ALA A 51 -29.16 2.29 26.38
CA ALA A 51 -29.58 1.88 25.05
C ALA A 51 -30.97 1.24 25.12
N HIS A 52 -31.96 1.92 24.59
CA HIS A 52 -33.35 1.42 24.57
C HIS A 52 -33.52 0.51 23.35
N ARG A 53 -34.04 -0.69 23.57
CA ARG A 53 -34.38 -1.65 22.52
C ARG A 53 -35.85 -1.53 22.11
N GLU A 54 -36.18 -1.96 20.89
CA GLU A 54 -37.56 -2.09 20.42
C GLU A 54 -38.33 -3.02 21.35
N GLU A 55 -39.58 -2.63 21.70
CA GLU A 55 -40.48 -3.52 22.39
C GLU A 55 -41.05 -4.52 21.38
N THR A 56 -40.83 -5.80 21.59
CA THR A 56 -41.37 -6.85 20.73
C THR A 56 -42.87 -6.98 20.99
N SER A 57 -43.69 -6.50 20.08
CA SER A 57 -45.15 -6.72 20.12
C SER A 57 -45.60 -8.05 19.50
N GLU A 58 -44.65 -8.86 19.00
CA GLU A 58 -44.94 -10.16 18.40
C GLU A 58 -44.62 -11.31 19.35
N ILE A 59 -45.68 -11.96 19.88
CA ILE A 59 -45.57 -13.27 20.49
C ILE A 59 -45.31 -14.25 19.34
N ARG A 60 -44.01 -14.56 19.08
CA ARG A 60 -43.64 -15.63 18.15
C ARG A 60 -43.89 -16.97 18.83
N PHE A 61 -44.94 -17.65 18.42
CA PHE A 61 -45.17 -19.06 18.69
C PHE A 61 -44.25 -19.89 17.77
N ASP A 62 -43.00 -20.07 18.15
CA ASP A 62 -42.15 -21.06 17.49
C ASP A 62 -42.23 -22.38 18.27
N GLU A 63 -42.71 -23.40 17.58
CA GLU A 63 -42.98 -24.76 18.11
C GLU A 63 -41.72 -25.61 18.35
N ASP A 64 -40.51 -25.08 18.31
CA ASP A 64 -39.29 -25.89 18.49
C ASP A 64 -38.44 -25.43 19.68
N PRO A 65 -38.51 -26.14 20.85
CA PRO A 65 -37.80 -25.75 22.06
C PRO A 65 -36.28 -25.87 22.00
N LYS A 66 -35.69 -26.31 20.89
CA LYS A 66 -34.25 -26.49 20.69
C LYS A 66 -33.52 -25.37 19.95
N LYS A 67 -34.21 -24.30 19.51
CA LYS A 67 -33.63 -23.11 18.91
C LYS A 67 -34.06 -21.84 19.62
N LYS A 68 -33.70 -21.69 20.89
CA LYS A 68 -33.66 -20.38 21.55
C LYS A 68 -32.28 -19.76 21.32
N GLU A 69 -32.00 -19.28 20.12
CA GLU A 69 -31.14 -18.13 19.96
C GLU A 69 -31.97 -16.92 20.35
N GLU A 70 -31.69 -16.29 21.48
CA GLU A 70 -32.25 -14.99 21.86
C GLU A 70 -31.77 -13.98 20.81
N THR A 71 -32.60 -13.72 19.81
CA THR A 71 -32.36 -12.65 18.85
C THR A 71 -32.54 -11.32 19.59
N LEU A 72 -31.43 -10.64 19.85
CA LEU A 72 -31.44 -9.32 20.46
C LEU A 72 -32.22 -8.34 19.58
N GLU A 73 -33.17 -7.60 20.20
CA GLU A 73 -33.90 -6.56 19.52
C GLU A 73 -33.00 -5.38 19.17
N LYS A 74 -33.31 -4.69 18.07
CA LYS A 74 -32.56 -3.52 17.61
C LYS A 74 -32.70 -2.36 18.59
N PHE A 75 -31.66 -1.53 18.64
CA PHE A 75 -31.70 -0.29 19.39
C PHE A 75 -32.66 0.72 18.70
N GLU A 76 -33.56 1.31 19.45
CA GLU A 76 -34.53 2.32 19.01
C GLU A 76 -34.08 3.74 19.38
N SER A 77 -33.50 3.91 20.56
CA SER A 77 -33.06 5.20 21.08
C SER A 77 -31.93 5.04 22.08
N PHE A 78 -31.24 6.15 22.38
CA PHE A 78 -30.22 6.20 23.40
C PHE A 78 -30.42 7.39 24.31
N THR A 79 -30.22 7.18 25.60
CA THR A 79 -30.27 8.24 26.62
C THR A 79 -28.90 8.36 27.25
N ILE A 80 -28.27 9.52 27.20
CA ILE A 80 -26.99 9.84 27.80
C ILE A 80 -27.23 10.81 28.95
N THR A 81 -26.83 10.44 30.14
CA THR A 81 -26.96 11.23 31.34
C THR A 81 -25.61 11.54 31.93
N ASP A 82 -25.31 12.81 32.20
CA ASP A 82 -24.05 13.27 32.80
C ASP A 82 -24.32 14.25 33.96
N ASN A 83 -23.30 14.40 34.84
CA ASN A 83 -23.32 15.34 35.95
C ASN A 83 -22.35 16.55 35.72
N GLY A 84 -22.19 16.96 34.48
CA GLY A 84 -21.36 18.10 34.10
C GLY A 84 -21.95 19.46 34.40
N VAL A 85 -21.43 20.52 33.77
CA VAL A 85 -21.87 21.92 33.97
C VAL A 85 -23.27 22.21 33.43
N GLY A 86 -23.83 21.33 32.59
CA GLY A 86 -25.16 21.44 32.02
C GLY A 86 -25.31 22.54 30.96
N PHE A 87 -26.58 22.78 30.58
CA PHE A 87 -26.96 23.78 29.58
C PHE A 87 -27.23 25.15 30.25
N ASN A 88 -26.17 25.70 30.92
CA ASN A 88 -26.20 27.07 31.40
C ASN A 88 -26.40 28.06 30.23
N THR A 89 -26.54 29.34 30.53
CA THR A 89 -26.85 30.36 29.51
C THR A 89 -25.81 30.34 28.39
N GLN A 90 -24.51 30.31 28.69
CA GLN A 90 -23.43 30.32 27.70
C GLN A 90 -23.40 29.04 26.84
N ASN A 91 -23.56 27.85 27.44
CA ASN A 91 -23.61 26.59 26.72
C ASN A 91 -24.85 26.49 25.82
N PHE A 92 -25.99 27.03 26.26
CA PHE A 92 -27.21 27.03 25.46
C PHE A 92 -27.11 27.99 24.27
N GLU A 93 -26.60 29.20 24.45
CA GLU A 93 -26.32 30.13 23.35
C GLU A 93 -25.34 29.50 22.33
N SER A 94 -24.29 28.86 22.81
CA SER A 94 -23.37 28.11 21.97
C SER A 94 -24.10 26.96 21.24
N PHE A 95 -24.99 26.26 21.90
CA PHE A 95 -25.81 25.20 21.27
C PHE A 95 -26.76 25.75 20.19
N GLN A 96 -27.31 26.93 20.35
CA GLN A 96 -28.18 27.57 19.35
C GLN A 96 -27.37 28.16 18.18
N THR A 97 -26.08 28.49 18.36
CA THR A 97 -25.24 29.12 17.38
C THR A 97 -24.45 28.05 16.59
N ALA A 98 -24.79 27.85 15.31
CA ALA A 98 -23.98 26.98 14.44
C ALA A 98 -22.57 27.56 14.27
N TYR A 99 -21.58 26.66 14.22
CA TYR A 99 -20.15 27.04 14.16
C TYR A 99 -19.70 27.93 15.34
N SER A 100 -20.31 27.73 16.51
CA SER A 100 -19.92 28.44 17.72
C SER A 100 -18.45 28.22 18.04
N THR A 101 -17.75 29.31 18.40
CA THR A 101 -16.34 29.28 18.79
C THR A 101 -16.12 29.12 20.29
N HIS A 102 -17.20 28.97 21.08
CA HIS A 102 -17.16 28.95 22.54
C HIS A 102 -16.20 27.89 23.13
N LYS A 103 -16.17 26.68 22.53
CA LYS A 103 -15.24 25.60 22.92
C LYS A 103 -14.20 25.30 21.83
N PHE A 104 -13.81 26.30 21.07
CA PHE A 104 -12.85 26.13 19.97
C PHE A 104 -11.50 25.59 20.45
N THR A 105 -10.99 26.06 21.61
CA THR A 105 -9.76 25.57 22.23
C THR A 105 -9.81 24.11 22.64
N LYS A 106 -10.99 23.54 22.84
CA LYS A 106 -11.21 22.10 23.07
C LYS A 106 -11.56 21.35 21.77
N GLY A 107 -11.40 22.04 20.64
CA GLY A 107 -11.66 21.50 19.32
C GLY A 107 -13.13 21.31 18.99
N CYS A 108 -14.08 21.86 19.75
CA CYS A 108 -15.50 21.83 19.41
C CYS A 108 -15.81 22.80 18.27
N LYS A 109 -16.56 22.34 17.28
CA LYS A 109 -16.86 23.14 16.07
C LYS A 109 -18.29 23.66 16.03
N GLY A 110 -19.09 23.29 17.03
CA GLY A 110 -20.49 23.64 17.09
C GLY A 110 -21.37 23.02 15.98
N ILE A 111 -20.93 21.94 15.35
CA ILE A 111 -21.68 21.22 14.31
C ILE A 111 -21.99 19.76 14.66
N GLY A 112 -21.33 19.18 15.68
CA GLY A 112 -21.52 17.78 16.09
C GLY A 112 -22.96 17.41 16.38
N ARG A 113 -23.74 18.31 16.99
CA ARG A 113 -25.18 18.10 17.24
C ARG A 113 -26.04 17.87 15.99
N PHE A 114 -25.61 18.34 14.82
CA PHE A 114 -26.34 18.06 13.58
C PHE A 114 -26.18 16.60 13.14
N LEU A 115 -25.12 15.90 13.57
CA LEU A 115 -24.99 14.45 13.39
C LEU A 115 -26.10 13.70 14.13
N TRP A 116 -26.55 14.21 15.28
CA TRP A 116 -27.67 13.62 16.01
C TRP A 116 -28.92 13.53 15.13
N LEU A 117 -29.28 14.64 14.50
CA LEU A 117 -30.48 14.70 13.62
C LEU A 117 -30.27 14.01 12.27
N LYS A 118 -29.04 13.57 11.96
CA LYS A 118 -28.79 12.76 10.76
C LYS A 118 -29.18 11.30 10.94
N ALA A 119 -29.04 10.79 12.16
CA ALA A 119 -29.34 9.40 12.49
C ALA A 119 -30.55 9.22 13.40
N PHE A 120 -31.06 10.27 14.03
CA PHE A 120 -32.26 10.26 14.89
C PHE A 120 -33.22 11.35 14.45
N ASP A 121 -34.51 11.10 14.59
CA ASP A 121 -35.54 12.06 14.16
C ASP A 121 -35.61 13.30 15.06
N SER A 122 -35.32 13.11 16.37
CA SER A 122 -35.38 14.19 17.36
C SER A 122 -34.43 13.91 18.52
N VAL A 123 -34.07 14.98 19.23
CA VAL A 123 -33.24 14.92 20.44
C VAL A 123 -33.95 15.69 21.54
N GLU A 124 -34.22 15.03 22.66
CA GLU A 124 -34.76 15.68 23.84
C GLU A 124 -33.65 15.94 24.85
N ILE A 125 -33.61 17.15 25.36
CA ILE A 125 -32.62 17.58 26.34
C ILE A 125 -33.33 18.07 27.59
N LYS A 126 -32.92 17.52 28.75
CA LYS A 126 -33.30 17.98 30.07
C LYS A 126 -32.02 18.19 30.88
N SER A 127 -31.83 19.43 31.34
CA SER A 127 -30.60 19.81 32.05
C SER A 127 -30.92 20.59 33.32
N ALA A 128 -30.58 20.03 34.46
CA ALA A 128 -30.58 20.72 35.75
C ALA A 128 -29.15 21.21 36.03
N PHE A 129 -28.98 22.48 36.28
CA PHE A 129 -27.64 23.08 36.46
C PHE A 129 -27.68 24.28 37.41
N LYS A 130 -26.53 24.56 38.04
CA LYS A 130 -26.35 25.71 38.87
C LYS A 130 -25.72 26.85 38.06
N GLU A 131 -26.32 28.04 38.14
CA GLU A 131 -25.75 29.24 37.55
C GLU A 131 -25.76 30.37 38.60
N ASN A 132 -24.62 30.95 38.87
CA ASN A 132 -24.37 31.86 40.00
C ASN A 132 -24.75 31.18 41.33
N THR A 133 -25.81 31.62 41.99
CA THR A 133 -26.27 31.09 43.29
C THR A 133 -27.61 30.35 43.20
N LYS A 134 -28.17 30.24 42.00
CA LYS A 134 -29.51 29.67 41.77
C LYS A 134 -29.39 28.37 40.95
N GLN A 135 -30.39 27.52 41.16
CA GLN A 135 -30.56 26.28 40.40
C GLN A 135 -31.64 26.47 39.33
N TYR A 136 -31.32 25.96 38.14
CA TYR A 136 -32.22 26.05 36.99
C TYR A 136 -32.41 24.67 36.34
N VAL A 137 -33.57 24.52 35.67
CA VAL A 137 -33.84 23.41 34.77
C VAL A 137 -34.15 23.96 33.38
N ARG A 138 -33.52 23.40 32.37
CA ARG A 138 -33.77 23.68 30.97
C ARG A 138 -34.25 22.42 30.28
N GLU A 139 -35.43 22.50 29.66
CA GLU A 139 -36.05 21.37 28.94
C GLU A 139 -36.43 21.80 27.53
N PHE A 140 -35.91 21.12 26.52
CA PHE A 140 -36.22 21.43 25.13
C PHE A 140 -36.01 20.21 24.21
N ALA A 141 -36.66 20.24 23.05
CA ALA A 141 -36.43 19.32 21.95
C ALA A 141 -35.67 20.01 20.83
N PHE A 142 -34.73 19.30 20.24
CA PHE A 142 -34.00 19.73 19.05
C PHE A 142 -34.38 18.85 17.88
N THR A 143 -34.92 19.48 16.82
CA THR A 143 -35.42 18.83 15.61
C THR A 143 -34.93 19.55 14.36
N SER A 144 -35.32 19.08 13.19
CA SER A 144 -35.05 19.76 11.92
C SER A 144 -35.69 21.17 11.82
N ASP A 145 -36.62 21.47 12.67
CA ASP A 145 -37.30 22.77 12.74
C ASP A 145 -36.72 23.70 13.83
N GLY A 146 -35.69 23.23 14.55
CA GLY A 146 -34.97 23.99 15.56
C GLY A 146 -35.18 23.51 16.99
N VAL A 147 -34.98 24.43 17.94
CA VAL A 147 -35.14 24.20 19.38
C VAL A 147 -36.53 24.65 19.82
N GLN A 148 -37.26 23.79 20.53
CA GLN A 148 -38.58 24.08 21.05
C GLN A 148 -38.77 23.49 22.46
N PRO A 149 -39.49 24.16 23.41
CA PRO A 149 -40.02 25.51 23.24
C PRO A 149 -38.92 26.59 23.36
N GLU A 150 -39.19 27.79 22.88
CA GLU A 150 -38.27 28.93 23.01
C GLU A 150 -38.06 29.32 24.48
N ASP A 151 -39.13 29.36 25.27
CA ASP A 151 -39.07 29.55 26.71
C ASP A 151 -38.95 28.19 27.41
N ASN A 152 -37.69 27.79 27.66
CA ASN A 152 -37.32 26.47 28.16
C ASN A 152 -36.57 26.50 29.50
N LEU A 153 -36.43 27.66 30.15
CA LEU A 153 -35.67 27.85 31.39
C LEU A 153 -36.63 28.08 32.57
N LYS A 154 -36.45 27.29 33.65
CA LYS A 154 -37.20 27.44 34.90
C LYS A 154 -36.28 27.41 36.10
N GLU A 155 -36.46 28.30 37.05
CA GLU A 155 -35.81 28.22 38.37
C GLU A 155 -36.41 27.07 39.17
N THR A 156 -35.58 26.33 39.91
CA THR A 156 -35.99 25.15 40.67
C THR A 156 -35.31 25.12 42.05
N GLU A 157 -35.82 24.25 42.93
CA GLU A 157 -35.14 23.96 44.20
C GLU A 157 -33.75 23.36 43.97
N PRO A 158 -32.79 23.56 44.92
CA PRO A 158 -31.45 23.03 44.83
C PRO A 158 -31.44 21.54 44.61
N GLN A 159 -30.74 21.10 43.55
CA GLN A 159 -30.50 19.69 43.21
C GLN A 159 -29.12 19.52 42.59
N GLU A 160 -28.64 18.29 42.46
CA GLU A 160 -27.42 18.01 41.77
C GLU A 160 -27.51 18.32 40.27
N ASN A 161 -26.40 18.76 39.68
CA ASN A 161 -26.34 18.96 38.24
C ASN A 161 -26.55 17.61 37.52
N CYS A 162 -27.44 17.62 36.57
CA CYS A 162 -27.76 16.43 35.77
C CYS A 162 -28.25 16.85 34.38
N THR A 163 -27.53 16.41 33.36
CA THR A 163 -27.96 16.62 31.97
C THR A 163 -28.30 15.29 31.34
N GLN A 164 -29.48 15.22 30.75
CA GLN A 164 -29.98 14.06 30.02
C GLN A 164 -30.22 14.46 28.57
N VAL A 165 -29.54 13.75 27.64
CA VAL A 165 -29.71 13.87 26.20
C VAL A 165 -30.32 12.57 25.69
N THR A 166 -31.52 12.62 25.13
CA THR A 166 -32.17 11.43 24.57
C THR A 166 -32.29 11.55 23.06
N LEU A 167 -31.56 10.67 22.37
CA LEU A 167 -31.57 10.52 20.91
C LEU A 167 -32.74 9.59 20.55
N LYS A 168 -33.82 10.11 19.95
CA LYS A 168 -35.07 9.37 19.71
C LYS A 168 -35.25 8.94 18.27
N ASN A 169 -35.88 7.79 18.09
CA ASN A 169 -36.29 7.24 16.80
C ASN A 169 -35.07 7.05 15.86
N PHE A 170 -34.23 6.07 16.14
CA PHE A 170 -33.09 5.75 15.32
C PHE A 170 -33.54 5.44 13.88
N VAL A 171 -33.08 6.24 12.91
CA VAL A 171 -33.50 6.16 11.50
C VAL A 171 -33.16 4.78 10.94
N GLN A 172 -34.13 4.15 10.29
CA GLN A 172 -34.09 2.73 9.88
C GLN A 172 -32.83 2.33 9.13
N ARG A 173 -32.32 3.15 8.21
CA ARG A 173 -31.12 2.84 7.44
C ARG A 173 -29.88 2.66 8.31
N TYR A 174 -29.71 3.46 9.37
CA TYR A 174 -28.60 3.37 10.32
C TYR A 174 -28.86 2.28 11.37
N ARG A 175 -30.11 2.14 11.82
CA ARG A 175 -30.53 1.10 12.76
C ARG A 175 -30.29 -0.30 12.22
N ASN A 176 -30.48 -0.52 10.92
CA ASN A 176 -30.29 -1.84 10.29
C ASN A 176 -28.82 -2.30 10.24
N VAL A 177 -27.87 -1.38 10.28
CA VAL A 177 -26.43 -1.67 10.24
C VAL A 177 -25.73 -1.49 11.59
N ALA A 178 -26.43 -0.93 12.58
CA ALA A 178 -25.91 -0.79 13.94
C ALA A 178 -25.73 -2.18 14.59
N PRO A 179 -24.67 -2.39 15.39
CA PRO A 179 -24.46 -3.64 16.09
C PRO A 179 -25.59 -3.89 17.09
N LEU A 180 -25.98 -5.15 17.25
CA LEU A 180 -27.02 -5.55 18.21
C LEU A 180 -26.47 -5.80 19.61
N GLU A 181 -25.20 -6.17 19.71
CA GLU A 181 -24.52 -6.51 20.96
C GLU A 181 -24.03 -5.26 21.69
N LEU A 182 -24.38 -5.14 22.97
CA LEU A 182 -23.98 -4.02 23.81
C LEU A 182 -22.45 -3.94 23.98
N ASP A 183 -21.78 -5.10 24.02
CA ASP A 183 -20.34 -5.20 24.11
C ASP A 183 -19.63 -4.57 22.88
N VAL A 184 -20.20 -4.70 21.69
CA VAL A 184 -19.67 -4.06 20.48
C VAL A 184 -19.85 -2.54 20.53
N VAL A 185 -21.00 -2.06 21.07
CA VAL A 185 -21.23 -0.62 21.28
C VAL A 185 -20.23 -0.06 22.31
N ALA A 186 -20.00 -0.79 23.42
CA ALA A 186 -19.02 -0.42 24.45
C ALA A 186 -17.60 -0.25 23.87
N LYS A 187 -17.17 -1.23 23.07
CA LYS A 187 -15.86 -1.18 22.40
C LYS A 187 -15.71 0.01 21.47
N LYS A 188 -16.74 0.34 20.67
CA LYS A 188 -16.72 1.50 19.78
C LYS A 188 -16.66 2.82 20.54
N ILE A 189 -17.32 2.93 21.68
CA ILE A 189 -17.22 4.12 22.55
C ILE A 189 -15.80 4.23 23.12
N ILE A 190 -15.23 3.12 23.64
CA ILE A 190 -13.87 3.11 24.18
C ILE A 190 -12.86 3.48 23.10
N GLU A 191 -12.95 2.88 21.91
CA GLU A 191 -12.07 3.13 20.77
C GLU A 191 -12.02 4.63 20.40
N HIS A 192 -13.18 5.26 20.29
CA HIS A 192 -13.27 6.67 19.93
C HIS A 192 -12.86 7.62 21.07
N CYS A 193 -13.13 7.26 22.32
CA CYS A 193 -12.78 8.04 23.52
C CYS A 193 -11.45 7.61 24.13
N LEU A 194 -10.66 6.79 23.44
CA LEU A 194 -9.50 6.09 23.97
C LEU A 194 -8.47 7.01 24.64
N LEU A 195 -8.19 8.16 24.02
CA LEU A 195 -7.24 9.13 24.57
C LEU A 195 -7.68 9.70 25.92
N PHE A 196 -8.99 9.84 26.19
CA PHE A 196 -9.48 10.24 27.51
C PHE A 196 -9.22 9.14 28.55
N PHE A 197 -9.36 7.87 28.19
CA PHE A 197 -9.04 6.74 29.07
C PHE A 197 -7.55 6.66 29.37
N ILE A 198 -6.69 6.75 28.35
CA ILE A 198 -5.23 6.65 28.47
C ILE A 198 -4.67 7.78 29.34
N THR A 199 -5.16 8.99 29.18
CA THR A 199 -4.66 10.16 29.92
C THR A 199 -5.23 10.26 31.33
N GLY A 200 -6.13 9.35 31.71
CA GLY A 200 -6.78 9.36 33.02
C GLY A 200 -7.82 10.48 33.22
N ASN A 201 -8.21 11.15 32.14
CA ASN A 201 -9.18 12.24 32.16
C ASN A 201 -10.62 11.76 31.86
N CYS A 202 -10.82 10.45 31.67
CA CYS A 202 -12.14 9.90 31.38
C CYS A 202 -12.97 9.80 32.65
N PRO A 203 -14.19 10.38 32.69
CA PRO A 203 -15.13 10.15 33.79
C PRO A 203 -15.57 8.69 33.83
N GLN A 204 -16.23 8.28 34.90
CA GLN A 204 -16.83 6.95 34.93
C GLN A 204 -17.96 6.86 33.89
N ILE A 205 -17.87 5.89 32.97
CA ILE A 205 -18.89 5.68 31.93
C ILE A 205 -19.49 4.28 32.12
N VAL A 206 -20.83 4.22 32.26
CA VAL A 206 -21.57 2.97 32.34
C VAL A 206 -22.56 2.89 31.18
N LEU A 207 -22.42 1.88 30.35
CA LEU A 207 -23.35 1.57 29.26
C LEU A 207 -24.28 0.42 29.70
N ARG A 208 -25.59 0.60 29.53
CA ARG A 208 -26.60 -0.42 29.86
C ARG A 208 -27.74 -0.51 28.86
N ASP A 209 -28.39 -1.69 28.85
CA ASP A 209 -29.62 -1.87 28.06
C ASP A 209 -30.68 -2.58 28.88
N GLY A 210 -31.47 -2.72 29.39
CA GLY A 210 -32.41 -3.51 30.20
C GLY A 210 -31.96 -4.92 30.59
N HIS A 211 -30.96 -5.47 29.91
CA HIS A 211 -30.48 -6.83 30.14
C HIS A 211 -29.12 -6.87 30.87
N GLN A 212 -28.23 -5.96 30.54
CA GLN A 212 -26.87 -5.93 31.07
C GLN A 212 -26.36 -4.50 31.25
N ALA A 213 -25.30 -4.38 32.06
CA ALA A 213 -24.57 -3.14 32.27
C ALA A 213 -23.06 -3.42 32.14
N ILE A 214 -22.38 -2.54 31.42
CA ILE A 214 -20.94 -2.60 31.17
C ILE A 214 -20.30 -1.31 31.69
N ASN A 215 -19.38 -1.42 32.65
CA ASN A 215 -18.56 -0.32 33.09
C ASN A 215 -17.37 -0.19 32.13
N LEU A 216 -17.32 0.91 31.34
CA LEU A 216 -16.29 1.08 30.32
C LEU A 216 -14.91 1.29 30.90
N ASN A 217 -14.77 1.90 32.07
CA ASN A 217 -13.49 2.10 32.75
C ASN A 217 -12.92 0.77 33.23
N GLU A 218 -13.76 -0.09 33.84
CA GLU A 218 -13.34 -1.44 34.26
C GLU A 218 -13.00 -2.34 33.04
N TYR A 219 -13.76 -2.19 31.95
CA TYR A 219 -13.49 -2.89 30.71
C TYR A 219 -12.11 -2.47 30.14
N PHE A 220 -11.85 -1.16 30.08
CA PHE A 220 -10.57 -0.61 29.65
C PHE A 220 -9.42 -1.08 30.54
N ASP A 221 -9.55 -0.94 31.87
CA ASP A 221 -8.53 -1.35 32.83
C ASP A 221 -8.21 -2.86 32.76
N SER A 222 -9.22 -3.72 32.54
CA SER A 222 -9.04 -5.16 32.53
C SER A 222 -8.59 -5.75 31.19
N LYS A 223 -8.80 -5.05 30.06
CA LYS A 223 -8.60 -5.62 28.72
C LYS A 223 -7.60 -4.87 27.86
N ILE A 224 -7.35 -3.59 28.14
CA ILE A 224 -6.59 -2.72 27.25
C ILE A 224 -5.38 -2.08 27.95
N LYS A 225 -5.55 -1.63 29.19
CA LYS A 225 -4.58 -0.81 29.90
C LYS A 225 -3.20 -1.44 30.05
N ASP A 226 -3.14 -2.73 30.38
CA ASP A 226 -1.86 -3.45 30.58
C ASP A 226 -1.06 -3.61 29.28
N SER A 227 -1.71 -3.43 28.14
CA SER A 227 -1.06 -3.47 26.83
C SER A 227 -0.54 -2.11 26.35
N ILE A 228 -0.74 -1.03 27.12
CA ILE A 228 -0.38 0.32 26.71
C ILE A 228 1.07 0.59 27.02
N CYS A 229 1.86 0.85 25.99
CA CYS A 229 3.19 1.46 26.08
C CYS A 229 3.16 2.84 25.47
N GLN A 230 4.07 3.71 25.91
CA GLN A 230 4.22 5.03 25.32
C GLN A 230 5.68 5.35 25.07
N ASP A 231 5.92 6.04 23.96
CA ASP A 231 7.20 6.59 23.59
C ASP A 231 7.07 8.09 23.27
N GLU A 232 8.16 8.82 23.38
CA GLU A 232 8.23 10.23 23.00
C GLU A 232 9.34 10.44 21.98
N PHE A 233 9.07 11.26 20.98
CA PHE A 233 10.07 11.67 20.00
C PHE A 233 9.95 13.17 19.69
N SER A 234 11.03 13.73 19.17
CA SER A 234 11.08 15.13 18.78
C SER A 234 11.45 15.23 17.30
N LEU A 235 10.73 16.09 16.58
CA LEU A 235 10.96 16.37 15.17
C LEU A 235 10.88 17.89 14.95
N HIS A 236 11.93 18.52 14.39
CA HIS A 236 12.00 19.96 14.14
C HIS A 236 11.61 20.83 15.35
N ASN A 237 12.07 20.47 16.56
CA ASN A 237 11.77 21.10 17.86
C ASN A 237 10.33 20.91 18.38
N GLU A 238 9.47 20.19 17.68
CA GLU A 238 8.14 19.81 18.15
C GLU A 238 8.22 18.45 18.86
N ARG A 239 7.44 18.28 19.95
CA ARG A 239 7.39 17.03 20.71
C ARG A 239 6.14 16.24 20.33
N PHE A 240 6.34 14.96 20.08
CA PHE A 240 5.29 14.00 19.78
C PHE A 240 5.32 12.88 20.80
N ARG A 241 4.13 12.39 21.14
CA ARG A 241 3.96 11.19 21.97
C ARG A 241 3.20 10.16 21.16
N ILE A 242 3.69 8.93 21.18
CA ILE A 242 3.04 7.80 20.58
C ILE A 242 2.59 6.83 21.67
N TYR A 243 1.34 6.39 21.59
CA TYR A 243 0.78 5.34 22.45
C TYR A 243 0.60 4.08 21.61
N HIS A 244 1.10 2.96 22.10
CA HIS A 244 1.01 1.64 21.49
C HIS A 244 0.00 0.79 22.25
N LEU A 245 -0.94 0.16 21.52
CA LEU A 245 -2.05 -0.59 22.10
C LEU A 245 -2.32 -1.89 21.37
N HIS A 246 -2.82 -2.86 22.13
CA HIS A 246 -3.32 -4.14 21.61
C HIS A 246 -4.85 -4.17 21.66
N PHE A 247 -5.49 -4.33 20.50
CA PHE A 247 -6.93 -4.51 20.41
C PHE A 247 -7.27 -5.95 20.03
N PRO A 248 -7.81 -6.75 20.96
CA PRO A 248 -8.14 -8.15 20.69
C PRO A 248 -9.36 -8.32 19.78
N VAL A 249 -10.31 -7.38 19.80
CA VAL A 249 -11.58 -7.42 19.04
C VAL A 249 -12.04 -6.00 18.71
N GLY A 250 -12.76 -5.84 17.60
CA GLY A 250 -13.41 -4.56 17.23
C GLY A 250 -12.68 -3.76 16.14
N VAL A 251 -11.37 -3.89 16.06
CA VAL A 251 -10.53 -3.30 15.00
C VAL A 251 -10.32 -4.33 13.90
N VAL A 252 -10.24 -3.89 12.66
CA VAL A 252 -10.11 -4.78 11.46
C VAL A 252 -8.73 -4.72 10.85
N ASN A 253 -7.96 -3.65 11.12
CA ASN A 253 -6.63 -3.41 10.58
C ASN A 253 -5.67 -2.97 11.66
N HIS A 254 -4.37 -3.05 11.36
CA HIS A 254 -3.33 -2.39 12.14
C HIS A 254 -3.23 -0.94 11.69
N GLU A 255 -3.49 0.01 12.59
CA GLU A 255 -3.61 1.42 12.23
C GLU A 255 -2.77 2.32 13.16
N LEU A 256 -2.28 3.40 12.58
CA LEU A 256 -1.66 4.49 13.31
C LEU A 256 -2.52 5.74 13.13
N HIS A 257 -3.03 6.27 14.23
CA HIS A 257 -3.93 7.42 14.26
C HIS A 257 -3.15 8.68 14.63
N LEU A 258 -3.35 9.75 13.86
CA LEU A 258 -2.94 11.09 14.27
C LEU A 258 -4.13 11.76 14.95
N ALA A 259 -3.90 12.23 16.16
CA ALA A 259 -4.94 12.81 17.00
C ALA A 259 -4.63 14.26 17.39
N ALA A 260 -5.68 15.04 17.49
CA ALA A 260 -5.63 16.42 18.00
C ALA A 260 -6.77 16.66 18.98
N ASN A 261 -6.48 17.42 20.06
CA ASN A 261 -7.45 17.75 21.10
C ASN A 261 -8.20 16.50 21.61
N MET A 262 -7.45 15.42 21.91
CA MET A 262 -7.95 14.15 22.46
C MET A 262 -8.90 13.37 21.54
N GLN A 263 -8.91 13.67 20.26
CA GLN A 263 -9.72 12.98 19.27
C GLN A 263 -8.90 12.60 18.03
N GLU A 264 -9.23 11.47 17.44
CA GLU A 264 -8.68 11.05 16.15
C GLU A 264 -9.07 12.04 15.04
N VAL A 265 -8.11 12.34 14.17
CA VAL A 265 -8.30 13.18 12.98
C VAL A 265 -8.17 12.35 11.71
N CYS A 266 -7.07 11.62 11.58
CA CYS A 266 -6.84 10.71 10.46
C CYS A 266 -6.11 9.45 10.92
N SER A 267 -6.20 8.39 10.12
CA SER A 267 -5.53 7.11 10.37
C SER A 267 -4.82 6.60 9.14
N VAL A 268 -3.76 5.84 9.36
CA VAL A 268 -2.92 5.24 8.33
C VAL A 268 -2.83 3.74 8.55
N ASP A 269 -3.11 2.95 7.51
CA ASP A 269 -2.95 1.48 7.53
C ASP A 269 -1.45 1.13 7.54
N LEU A 270 -1.02 0.47 8.60
CA LEU A 270 0.38 0.09 8.82
C LEU A 270 0.91 -0.96 7.84
N LYS A 271 0.05 -1.70 7.15
CA LYS A 271 0.47 -2.67 6.12
C LYS A 271 1.25 -2.01 4.98
N LYS A 272 1.05 -0.72 4.75
CA LYS A 272 1.81 0.04 3.75
C LYS A 272 3.27 0.23 4.14
N TYR A 273 3.57 0.23 5.44
CA TYR A 273 4.89 0.49 6.02
C TYR A 273 5.55 -0.76 6.60
N ILE A 274 4.74 -1.72 7.05
CA ILE A 274 5.18 -2.99 7.63
C ILE A 274 4.45 -4.13 6.90
N PRO A 275 5.00 -4.62 5.77
CA PRO A 275 4.33 -5.60 4.91
C PRO A 275 4.01 -6.94 5.58
N ASN A 276 4.68 -7.25 6.70
CA ASN A 276 4.50 -8.50 7.45
C ASN A 276 3.34 -8.48 8.43
N LEU A 277 2.67 -7.35 8.61
CA LEU A 277 1.49 -7.29 9.46
C LEU A 277 0.34 -8.07 8.81
N GLN A 278 0.06 -9.25 9.36
CA GLN A 278 -1.08 -10.09 8.97
C GLN A 278 -2.38 -9.53 9.54
N LYS A 279 -3.50 -10.25 9.33
CA LYS A 279 -4.80 -9.80 9.85
C LYS A 279 -4.83 -9.65 11.38
N LYS A 280 -4.12 -10.51 12.11
CA LYS A 280 -3.91 -10.42 13.56
C LYS A 280 -2.51 -10.86 13.89
N ILE A 281 -1.89 -10.24 14.88
CA ILE A 281 -0.66 -10.71 15.47
C ILE A 281 -1.03 -11.77 16.51
N SER A 282 -0.43 -12.96 16.42
CA SER A 282 -0.59 -14.03 17.38
C SER A 282 0.69 -14.14 18.19
N PRO A 283 0.71 -13.70 19.46
CA PRO A 283 1.88 -13.80 20.32
C PRO A 283 2.30 -15.25 20.54
N SER A 284 3.61 -15.50 20.66
CA SER A 284 4.16 -16.85 20.93
C SER A 284 3.86 -17.35 22.35
N ASP A 285 3.55 -16.44 23.27
CA ASP A 285 3.39 -16.70 24.73
C ASP A 285 2.00 -17.19 25.12
N GLY A 286 1.11 -17.40 24.14
CA GLY A 286 -0.26 -17.88 24.38
C GLY A 286 -1.28 -16.78 24.68
N ASP A 287 -0.90 -15.51 24.57
CA ASP A 287 -1.80 -14.38 24.66
C ASP A 287 -2.81 -14.33 23.48
N SER A 288 -3.94 -13.66 23.69
CA SER A 288 -4.97 -13.56 22.67
C SER A 288 -4.48 -12.78 21.44
N PRO A 289 -4.79 -13.25 20.22
CA PRO A 289 -4.46 -12.52 19.00
C PRO A 289 -5.05 -11.10 18.99
N PHE A 290 -4.26 -10.11 18.57
CA PHE A 290 -4.63 -8.71 18.61
C PHE A 290 -4.34 -7.96 17.29
N TYR A 291 -4.99 -6.81 17.15
CA TYR A 291 -4.59 -5.77 16.20
C TYR A 291 -3.80 -4.70 16.94
N TYR A 292 -2.73 -4.24 16.34
CA TYR A 292 -1.98 -3.09 16.85
C TYR A 292 -2.69 -1.79 16.44
N VAL A 293 -2.85 -0.89 17.41
CA VAL A 293 -3.33 0.48 17.17
C VAL A 293 -2.37 1.45 17.87
N GLY A 294 -1.89 2.42 17.11
CA GLY A 294 -1.05 3.49 17.64
C GLY A 294 -1.76 4.84 17.60
N TYR A 295 -1.54 5.70 18.61
CA TYR A 295 -2.03 7.08 18.60
C TYR A 295 -0.86 8.04 18.75
N ILE A 296 -0.75 9.00 17.82
CA ILE A 296 0.21 10.10 17.90
C ILE A 296 -0.51 11.35 18.36
N THR A 297 -0.01 11.96 19.42
CA THR A 297 -0.49 13.24 19.97
C THR A 297 0.63 14.25 20.05
N SER A 298 0.31 15.54 19.86
CA SER A 298 1.29 16.63 19.99
C SER A 298 0.56 17.97 20.12
N PRO A 299 1.08 18.92 20.92
CA PRO A 299 0.62 20.30 20.89
C PRO A 299 0.71 20.94 19.50
N TYR A 300 1.66 20.47 18.66
CA TYR A 300 1.77 20.88 17.27
C TYR A 300 0.53 20.44 16.47
N LEU A 301 0.15 19.16 16.54
CA LEU A 301 -1.05 18.64 15.88
C LEU A 301 -2.32 19.34 16.35
N ASP A 302 -2.44 19.62 17.66
CA ASP A 302 -3.57 20.38 18.22
C ASP A 302 -3.73 21.76 17.56
N SER A 303 -2.61 22.39 17.22
CA SER A 303 -2.57 23.75 16.67
C SER A 303 -2.83 23.85 15.17
N ILE A 304 -2.62 22.75 14.41
CA ILE A 304 -2.74 22.74 12.94
C ILE A 304 -3.93 21.95 12.43
N VAL A 305 -4.72 21.32 13.31
CA VAL A 305 -5.92 20.59 12.89
C VAL A 305 -6.92 21.52 12.20
N ASN A 306 -7.44 21.09 11.05
CA ASN A 306 -8.41 21.89 10.32
C ASN A 306 -9.72 22.04 11.08
N THR A 307 -10.55 23.03 10.73
CA THR A 307 -11.83 23.29 11.38
C THR A 307 -12.83 22.14 11.26
N THR A 308 -12.69 21.19 10.32
CA THR A 308 -13.56 20.02 10.16
C THR A 308 -13.03 18.76 10.84
N ARG A 309 -11.85 18.77 11.45
CA ARG A 309 -11.16 17.61 12.07
C ARG A 309 -11.11 16.37 11.16
N THR A 310 -10.94 16.62 9.89
CA THR A 310 -10.81 15.57 8.90
C THR A 310 -9.41 15.54 8.31
N ASP A 311 -8.58 16.55 8.67
CA ASP A 311 -7.25 16.71 8.13
C ASP A 311 -6.44 17.73 8.93
N PHE A 312 -5.13 17.84 8.67
CA PHE A 312 -4.21 18.79 9.25
C PHE A 312 -3.72 19.79 8.20
N ASN A 313 -3.59 21.07 8.61
CA ASN A 313 -3.07 22.14 7.75
C ASN A 313 -1.55 22.26 7.90
N PHE A 314 -0.81 21.28 7.39
CA PHE A 314 0.67 21.26 7.51
C PHE A 314 1.36 22.45 6.87
N ASP A 315 0.78 23.03 5.80
CA ASP A 315 1.40 24.11 5.01
C ASP A 315 1.10 25.54 5.53
N GLU A 316 0.07 25.74 6.35
CA GLU A 316 -0.41 27.08 6.70
C GLU A 316 0.45 27.80 7.75
N ARG A 317 1.21 27.09 8.58
CA ARG A 317 1.99 27.68 9.69
C ARG A 317 3.31 28.31 9.25
N TYR A 318 3.84 27.93 8.11
CA TYR A 318 5.16 28.33 7.61
C TYR A 318 5.09 29.07 6.27
N GLY A 319 4.23 30.09 6.15
CA GLY A 319 4.07 30.93 4.96
C GLY A 319 5.25 30.90 3.98
N GLN A 320 5.03 30.43 2.77
CA GLN A 320 5.88 30.43 1.56
C GLN A 320 7.38 30.03 1.64
N THR A 321 7.92 29.64 2.81
CA THR A 321 9.27 29.10 2.96
C THR A 321 9.22 27.68 3.52
N ALA A 322 8.73 26.76 2.70
CA ALA A 322 8.53 25.32 2.98
C ALA A 322 9.85 24.52 3.19
N LEU A 323 10.94 25.14 3.57
CA LEU A 323 12.24 24.48 3.81
C LEU A 323 12.44 23.98 5.25
N GLN A 324 11.49 24.21 6.18
CA GLN A 324 11.63 23.84 7.61
C GLN A 324 10.33 23.39 8.29
N GLY A 325 9.26 23.11 7.58
CA GLY A 325 7.99 22.62 8.15
C GLY A 325 8.01 21.11 8.40
N THR A 326 7.36 20.68 9.49
CA THR A 326 7.12 19.25 9.76
C THR A 326 5.93 18.77 8.92
N SER A 327 6.18 17.89 7.96
CA SER A 327 5.13 17.29 7.14
C SER A 327 4.50 16.05 7.80
N GLU A 328 3.34 15.61 7.32
CA GLU A 328 2.73 14.35 7.73
C GLU A 328 3.69 13.17 7.50
N GLU A 329 4.36 13.14 6.34
CA GLU A 329 5.30 12.07 5.97
C GLU A 329 6.51 12.01 6.93
N ASP A 330 7.01 13.15 7.40
CA ASP A 330 8.09 13.20 8.37
C ASP A 330 7.66 12.64 9.74
N ILE A 331 6.45 13.00 10.20
CA ILE A 331 5.88 12.50 11.45
C ILE A 331 5.66 10.98 11.37
N LEU A 332 5.06 10.51 10.29
CA LEU A 332 4.81 9.08 10.08
C LEU A 332 6.11 8.29 9.98
N SER A 333 7.11 8.81 9.26
CA SER A 333 8.42 8.16 9.12
C SER A 333 9.13 8.04 10.47
N ALA A 334 9.13 9.10 11.27
CA ALA A 334 9.72 9.08 12.62
C ALA A 334 8.95 8.11 13.55
N ALA A 335 7.62 8.14 13.53
CA ALA A 335 6.79 7.26 14.35
C ALA A 335 6.95 5.79 13.98
N MET A 336 7.14 5.47 12.67
CA MET A 336 7.33 4.10 12.19
C MET A 336 8.55 3.41 12.81
N GLU A 337 9.62 4.15 13.14
CA GLU A 337 10.77 3.56 13.81
C GLU A 337 10.39 3.03 15.20
N TYR A 338 9.56 3.77 15.96
CA TYR A 338 9.07 3.34 17.26
C TYR A 338 8.08 2.18 17.14
N VAL A 339 7.18 2.21 16.15
CA VAL A 339 6.25 1.10 15.88
C VAL A 339 7.01 -0.18 15.53
N LYS A 340 8.04 -0.11 14.69
CA LYS A 340 8.87 -1.29 14.34
C LYS A 340 9.62 -1.83 15.54
N VAL A 341 10.16 -0.97 16.39
CA VAL A 341 10.84 -1.39 17.64
C VAL A 341 9.84 -2.08 18.57
N TYR A 342 8.66 -1.50 18.77
CA TYR A 342 7.61 -2.06 19.61
C TYR A 342 7.12 -3.43 19.10
N LEU A 343 6.93 -3.57 17.78
CA LEU A 343 6.45 -4.82 17.17
C LEU A 343 7.55 -5.84 16.89
N LYS A 344 8.83 -5.51 17.14
CA LYS A 344 9.97 -6.36 16.78
C LYS A 344 9.83 -7.78 17.28
N ASP A 345 9.58 -7.95 18.58
CA ASP A 345 9.52 -9.26 19.22
C ASP A 345 8.34 -10.09 18.70
N TYR A 346 7.21 -9.45 18.41
CA TYR A 346 6.03 -10.11 17.84
C TYR A 346 6.19 -10.55 16.38
N LEU A 347 7.11 -9.91 15.65
CA LEU A 347 7.34 -10.19 14.23
C LEU A 347 8.63 -10.98 14.00
N GLU A 348 9.42 -11.27 15.05
CA GLU A 348 10.74 -11.90 14.92
C GLU A 348 10.65 -13.27 14.27
N ASP A 349 9.74 -14.14 14.73
CA ASP A 349 9.53 -15.47 14.16
C ASP A 349 9.08 -15.41 12.70
N ILE A 350 8.14 -14.51 12.38
CA ILE A 350 7.64 -14.31 11.01
C ILE A 350 8.77 -13.80 10.10
N ASN A 351 9.57 -12.87 10.61
CA ASN A 351 10.71 -12.33 9.87
C ASN A 351 11.80 -13.37 9.65
N ALA A 352 12.07 -14.21 10.64
CA ALA A 352 13.05 -15.29 10.54
C ALA A 352 12.62 -16.35 9.50
N GLN A 353 11.38 -16.81 9.55
CA GLN A 353 10.81 -17.74 8.57
C GLN A 353 10.84 -17.16 7.16
N LYS A 354 10.36 -15.91 6.99
CA LYS A 354 10.39 -15.21 5.72
C LYS A 354 11.80 -15.12 5.14
N ARG A 355 12.79 -14.77 5.97
CA ARG A 355 14.19 -14.68 5.53
C ARG A 355 14.70 -16.03 5.04
N GLN A 356 14.41 -17.11 5.76
CA GLN A 356 14.76 -18.48 5.34
C GLN A 356 14.10 -18.88 4.01
N GLU A 357 12.82 -18.54 3.83
CA GLU A 357 12.09 -18.81 2.58
C GLU A 357 12.68 -18.06 1.40
N ILE A 358 12.99 -16.77 1.57
CA ILE A 358 13.62 -15.94 0.53
C ILE A 358 15.01 -16.48 0.19
N ASP A 359 15.82 -16.78 1.21
CA ASP A 359 17.20 -17.29 1.00
C ASP A 359 17.19 -18.63 0.26
N ARG A 360 16.26 -19.54 0.63
CA ARG A 360 16.10 -20.82 -0.04
C ARG A 360 15.68 -20.62 -1.51
N PHE A 361 14.65 -19.82 -1.76
CA PHE A 361 14.17 -19.51 -3.11
C PHE A 361 15.29 -18.92 -3.99
N VAL A 362 16.04 -17.95 -3.44
CA VAL A 362 17.15 -17.32 -4.17
C VAL A 362 18.31 -18.31 -4.37
N ALA A 363 18.59 -19.20 -3.40
CA ALA A 363 19.67 -20.16 -3.55
C ALA A 363 19.34 -21.24 -4.60
N GLU A 364 18.11 -21.73 -4.64
CA GLU A 364 17.71 -22.88 -5.44
C GLU A 364 17.18 -22.50 -6.83
N GLU A 365 16.34 -21.44 -6.89
CA GLU A 365 15.58 -21.11 -8.11
C GLU A 365 16.08 -19.85 -8.82
N ARG A 366 16.48 -18.81 -8.06
CA ARG A 366 16.81 -17.48 -8.62
C ARG A 366 18.10 -16.88 -8.03
N PRO A 367 19.27 -17.46 -8.29
CA PRO A 367 20.55 -16.99 -7.74
C PRO A 367 20.92 -15.54 -8.12
N THR A 368 20.26 -14.98 -9.13
CA THR A 368 20.46 -13.61 -9.62
C THR A 368 20.20 -12.55 -8.55
N TYR A 369 19.25 -12.80 -7.63
CA TYR A 369 18.90 -11.84 -6.57
C TYR A 369 19.85 -11.90 -5.35
N ARG A 370 20.72 -12.91 -5.26
CA ARG A 370 21.62 -13.11 -4.10
C ARG A 370 22.46 -11.89 -3.78
N TYR A 371 23.00 -11.25 -4.82
CA TYR A 371 23.87 -10.09 -4.65
C TYR A 371 23.09 -8.87 -4.11
N MET A 372 21.87 -8.64 -4.61
CA MET A 372 20.99 -7.59 -4.10
C MET A 372 20.68 -7.78 -2.61
N LEU A 373 20.29 -8.98 -2.19
CA LEU A 373 19.99 -9.29 -0.79
C LEU A 373 21.21 -9.11 0.13
N TYR A 374 22.41 -9.48 -0.36
CA TYR A 374 23.66 -9.29 0.38
C TYR A 374 23.96 -7.81 0.61
N LYS A 375 23.78 -6.96 -0.39
CA LYS A 375 24.11 -5.53 -0.34
C LYS A 375 23.01 -4.68 0.29
N ARG A 376 21.77 -5.12 0.18
CA ARG A 376 20.59 -4.40 0.68
C ARG A 376 19.75 -5.31 1.57
N PRO A 377 20.20 -5.60 2.80
CA PRO A 377 19.43 -6.43 3.74
C PRO A 377 18.05 -5.88 4.07
N SER A 378 17.83 -4.56 3.93
CA SER A 378 16.52 -3.91 4.09
C SER A 378 15.45 -4.46 3.14
N VAL A 379 15.82 -5.07 2.03
CA VAL A 379 14.91 -5.72 1.08
C VAL A 379 14.10 -6.83 1.76
N TYR A 380 14.68 -7.56 2.71
CA TYR A 380 13.93 -8.55 3.48
C TYR A 380 12.73 -7.93 4.23
N ASP A 381 12.86 -6.70 4.72
CA ASP A 381 11.81 -6.03 5.48
C ASP A 381 10.69 -5.50 4.57
N GLU A 382 11.02 -5.18 3.31
CA GLU A 382 10.08 -4.65 2.32
C GLU A 382 9.23 -5.74 1.65
N ILE A 383 9.67 -7.00 1.68
CA ILE A 383 8.96 -8.14 1.08
C ILE A 383 7.94 -8.70 2.08
N PRO A 384 6.65 -8.88 1.70
CA PRO A 384 5.66 -9.54 2.53
C PRO A 384 6.00 -11.00 2.83
N ALA A 385 5.64 -11.50 4.01
CA ALA A 385 5.78 -12.91 4.37
C ALA A 385 4.74 -13.80 3.68
N GLY A 386 5.05 -15.10 3.50
CA GLY A 386 4.11 -16.12 3.02
C GLY A 386 3.73 -15.98 1.54
N LEU A 387 4.57 -15.40 0.72
CA LEU A 387 4.37 -15.30 -0.73
C LEU A 387 4.62 -16.65 -1.41
N LYS A 388 3.81 -16.96 -2.44
CA LYS A 388 4.11 -18.07 -3.36
C LYS A 388 5.33 -17.74 -4.23
N PRO A 389 6.05 -18.74 -4.78
CA PRO A 389 7.28 -18.52 -5.55
C PRO A 389 7.15 -17.47 -6.66
N GLU A 390 6.06 -17.51 -7.44
CA GLU A 390 5.84 -16.57 -8.54
C GLU A 390 5.64 -15.12 -8.04
N ALA A 391 4.90 -14.96 -6.93
CA ALA A 391 4.69 -13.65 -6.31
C ALA A 391 5.96 -13.13 -5.64
N LEU A 392 6.77 -14.02 -5.05
CA LEU A 392 8.07 -13.68 -4.46
C LEU A 392 9.05 -13.21 -5.54
N GLU A 393 9.11 -13.89 -6.69
CA GLU A 393 9.94 -13.46 -7.82
C GLU A 393 9.55 -12.07 -8.31
N LEU A 394 8.24 -11.83 -8.47
CA LEU A 394 7.73 -10.52 -8.87
C LEU A 394 8.13 -9.42 -7.88
N GLU A 395 8.07 -9.71 -6.58
CA GLU A 395 8.42 -8.74 -5.54
C GLU A 395 9.92 -8.45 -5.52
N LEU A 396 10.75 -9.49 -5.64
CA LEU A 396 12.22 -9.34 -5.78
C LEU A 396 12.58 -8.51 -7.03
N HIS A 397 11.87 -8.74 -8.15
CA HIS A 397 12.08 -7.96 -9.36
C HIS A 397 11.71 -6.47 -9.19
N LYS A 398 10.62 -6.16 -8.50
CA LYS A 398 10.27 -4.78 -8.16
C LYS A 398 11.35 -4.10 -7.31
N GLN A 399 12.00 -4.83 -6.39
CA GLN A 399 13.09 -4.30 -5.58
C GLN A 399 14.32 -3.97 -6.44
N VAL A 400 14.65 -4.79 -7.44
CA VAL A 400 15.70 -4.48 -8.42
C VAL A 400 15.35 -3.20 -9.20
N GLN A 401 14.12 -3.10 -9.73
CA GLN A 401 13.68 -1.90 -10.45
C GLN A 401 13.69 -0.63 -9.57
N LYS A 402 13.35 -0.77 -8.29
CA LYS A 402 13.46 0.34 -7.33
C LYS A 402 14.91 0.79 -7.18
N TRP A 403 15.81 -0.15 -7.03
CA TRP A 403 17.26 0.12 -6.95
C TRP A 403 17.80 0.79 -8.21
N GLU A 404 17.42 0.32 -9.40
CA GLU A 404 17.77 0.94 -10.68
C GLU A 404 17.32 2.40 -10.78
N ARG A 405 16.08 2.70 -10.33
CA ARG A 405 15.56 4.07 -10.29
C ARG A 405 16.36 4.96 -9.31
N GLU A 406 16.75 4.42 -8.17
CA GLU A 406 17.59 5.14 -7.21
C GLU A 406 18.95 5.50 -7.79
N ILE A 407 19.60 4.55 -8.48
CA ILE A 407 20.87 4.78 -9.19
C ILE A 407 20.68 5.86 -10.27
N LYS A 408 19.59 5.80 -11.04
CA LYS A 408 19.31 6.81 -12.05
C LYS A 408 19.10 8.21 -11.43
N LYS A 409 18.45 8.30 -10.27
CA LYS A 409 18.36 9.58 -9.54
C LYS A 409 19.72 10.07 -9.05
N GLN A 410 20.60 9.16 -8.61
CA GLN A 410 21.96 9.51 -8.21
C GLN A 410 22.80 10.02 -9.40
N SER A 411 22.62 9.45 -10.60
CA SER A 411 23.31 9.94 -11.80
C SER A 411 22.95 11.39 -12.14
N VAL A 412 21.67 11.77 -12.01
CA VAL A 412 21.22 13.15 -12.22
C VAL A 412 21.85 14.10 -11.19
N LYS A 413 21.86 13.71 -9.92
CA LYS A 413 22.53 14.50 -8.86
C LYS A 413 24.05 14.63 -9.11
N LEU A 414 24.69 13.60 -9.65
CA LEU A 414 26.10 13.63 -10.00
C LEU A 414 26.37 14.61 -11.15
N GLU A 415 25.48 14.65 -12.16
CA GLU A 415 25.59 15.62 -13.26
C GLU A 415 25.42 17.07 -12.77
N GLU A 416 24.48 17.30 -11.83
CA GLU A 416 24.30 18.60 -11.20
C GLU A 416 25.52 19.00 -10.36
N ALA A 417 26.00 18.09 -9.51
CA ALA A 417 27.22 18.31 -8.71
C ALA A 417 28.46 18.53 -9.57
N ALA A 418 28.57 17.85 -10.73
CA ALA A 418 29.67 18.06 -11.67
C ALA A 418 29.65 19.46 -12.30
N LYS A 419 28.45 19.99 -12.60
CA LYS A 419 28.29 21.36 -13.11
C LYS A 419 28.67 22.39 -12.05
N GLU A 420 28.33 22.15 -10.78
CA GLU A 420 28.72 23.02 -9.66
C GLU A 420 30.23 22.91 -9.33
N ALA A 421 30.78 21.71 -9.36
CA ALA A 421 32.21 21.48 -9.08
C ALA A 421 33.13 22.06 -10.18
N ALA A 422 32.65 22.22 -11.41
CA ALA A 422 33.38 22.95 -12.45
C ALA A 422 33.64 24.44 -12.08
N GLN A 423 32.95 24.94 -11.05
CA GLN A 423 33.12 26.32 -10.53
C GLN A 423 33.87 26.39 -9.19
N LYS A 424 34.01 25.28 -8.45
CA LYS A 424 34.74 25.21 -7.17
C LYS A 424 35.23 23.77 -6.94
N GLU A 425 36.51 23.58 -6.62
CA GLU A 425 37.02 22.29 -6.09
C GLU A 425 36.22 21.90 -4.84
N SER A 426 35.46 20.81 -4.90
CA SER A 426 34.59 20.37 -3.80
C SER A 426 34.78 18.89 -3.51
N ASP A 427 35.16 18.57 -2.26
CA ASP A 427 35.25 17.20 -1.73
C ASP A 427 33.89 16.46 -1.82
N SER A 428 32.80 17.20 -1.90
CA SER A 428 31.44 16.66 -2.04
C SER A 428 31.21 15.90 -3.36
N TYR A 429 31.82 16.35 -4.48
CA TYR A 429 31.73 15.67 -5.77
C TYR A 429 32.34 14.27 -5.72
N LYS A 430 33.50 14.14 -5.08
CA LYS A 430 34.21 12.86 -4.99
C LYS A 430 33.39 11.83 -4.23
N ALA A 431 32.79 12.20 -3.12
CA ALA A 431 31.92 11.29 -2.33
C ALA A 431 30.66 10.86 -3.11
N VAL A 432 30.02 11.80 -3.83
CA VAL A 432 28.84 11.49 -4.66
C VAL A 432 29.23 10.58 -5.81
N PHE A 433 30.39 10.79 -6.44
CA PHE A 433 30.90 9.97 -7.53
C PHE A 433 31.25 8.55 -7.04
N GLU A 434 31.94 8.40 -5.92
CA GLU A 434 32.28 7.11 -5.35
C GLU A 434 31.04 6.28 -5.02
N ASN A 435 30.04 6.86 -4.39
CA ASN A 435 28.76 6.21 -4.09
C ASN A 435 27.99 5.78 -5.35
N TYR A 436 27.93 6.66 -6.36
CA TYR A 436 27.32 6.34 -7.65
C TYR A 436 28.04 5.20 -8.34
N TRP A 437 29.38 5.26 -8.42
CA TRP A 437 30.19 4.24 -9.08
C TRP A 437 30.08 2.88 -8.40
N GLU A 438 30.05 2.84 -7.07
CA GLU A 438 29.83 1.61 -6.32
C GLU A 438 28.45 1.03 -6.67
N SER A 439 27.39 1.84 -6.66
CA SER A 439 26.02 1.42 -6.97
C SER A 439 25.86 0.88 -8.39
N VAL A 440 26.46 1.54 -9.38
CA VAL A 440 26.47 1.08 -10.79
C VAL A 440 27.23 -0.24 -10.95
N THR A 441 28.37 -0.36 -10.29
CA THR A 441 29.18 -1.60 -10.32
C THR A 441 28.40 -2.77 -9.73
N GLU A 442 27.65 -2.53 -8.67
CA GLU A 442 26.82 -3.51 -7.99
C GLU A 442 25.64 -3.97 -8.83
N LEU A 443 24.94 -3.03 -9.46
CA LEU A 443 23.84 -3.34 -10.39
C LEU A 443 24.36 -4.15 -11.60
N SER A 444 25.51 -3.78 -12.14
CA SER A 444 26.15 -4.51 -13.26
C SER A 444 26.47 -5.96 -12.90
N LYS A 445 26.89 -6.24 -11.66
CA LYS A 445 27.10 -7.62 -11.18
C LYS A 445 25.80 -8.43 -11.11
N THR A 446 24.70 -7.81 -10.71
CA THR A 446 23.37 -8.45 -10.69
C THR A 446 22.92 -8.79 -12.10
N SER A 447 23.02 -7.85 -13.05
CA SER A 447 22.71 -8.07 -14.46
C SER A 447 23.59 -9.13 -15.11
N LEU A 448 24.88 -9.17 -14.76
CA LEU A 448 25.78 -10.22 -15.21
C LEU A 448 25.37 -11.61 -14.68
N ALA A 449 24.97 -11.69 -13.41
CA ALA A 449 24.52 -12.95 -12.82
C ALA A 449 23.24 -13.47 -13.50
N GLU A 450 22.31 -12.58 -13.84
CA GLU A 450 21.11 -12.91 -14.62
C GLU A 450 21.46 -13.43 -16.01
N TYR A 451 22.32 -12.71 -16.71
CA TYR A 451 22.81 -13.10 -18.02
C TYR A 451 23.48 -14.50 -18.01
N VAL A 452 24.32 -14.78 -17.02
CA VAL A 452 24.95 -16.09 -16.88
C VAL A 452 23.94 -17.20 -16.59
N THR A 453 22.97 -16.91 -15.73
CA THR A 453 21.90 -17.87 -15.38
C THR A 453 21.03 -18.21 -16.58
N ARG A 454 20.62 -17.21 -17.37
CA ARG A 454 19.85 -17.39 -18.60
C ARG A 454 20.62 -18.28 -19.60
N ARG A 455 21.91 -18.02 -19.77
CA ARG A 455 22.77 -18.84 -20.64
C ARG A 455 22.87 -20.28 -20.18
N LYS A 456 23.08 -20.50 -18.87
CA LYS A 456 23.13 -21.85 -18.29
C LYS A 456 21.81 -22.61 -18.52
N THR A 457 20.68 -21.96 -18.36
CA THR A 457 19.36 -22.57 -18.62
C THR A 457 19.20 -22.96 -20.09
N LEU A 458 19.60 -22.07 -21.02
CA LEU A 458 19.52 -22.36 -22.45
C LEU A 458 20.42 -23.52 -22.85
N LEU A 459 21.67 -23.57 -22.35
CA LEU A 459 22.58 -24.68 -22.61
C LEU A 459 22.00 -26.02 -22.13
N LYS A 460 21.35 -26.02 -20.96
CA LYS A 460 20.67 -27.23 -20.45
C LYS A 460 19.51 -27.65 -21.35
N LEU A 461 18.68 -26.69 -21.80
CA LEU A 461 17.59 -26.99 -22.76
C LEU A 461 18.10 -27.53 -24.09
N LEU A 462 19.24 -27.01 -24.57
CA LEU A 462 19.90 -27.48 -25.76
C LEU A 462 20.46 -28.90 -25.56
N GLU A 463 21.10 -29.20 -24.44
CA GLU A 463 21.58 -30.53 -24.07
C GLU A 463 20.41 -31.54 -24.06
N ASP A 464 19.30 -31.17 -23.41
CA ASP A 464 18.08 -31.99 -23.38
C ASP A 464 17.47 -32.19 -24.78
N ALA A 465 17.59 -31.18 -25.68
CA ALA A 465 17.11 -31.30 -27.07
C ALA A 465 17.98 -32.23 -27.93
N LEU A 466 19.26 -32.33 -27.63
CA LEU A 466 20.20 -33.21 -28.32
C LEU A 466 20.22 -34.64 -27.78
N THR A 467 19.51 -34.90 -26.66
CA THR A 467 19.44 -36.22 -26.04
C THR A 467 18.35 -37.09 -26.66
N VAL A 468 18.64 -38.38 -26.80
CA VAL A 468 17.66 -39.37 -27.26
C VAL A 468 16.49 -39.44 -26.30
N GLN A 469 15.27 -39.26 -26.81
CA GLN A 469 14.04 -39.30 -26.04
C GLN A 469 13.69 -40.74 -25.60
N GLN A 470 12.80 -40.91 -24.65
CA GLN A 470 12.34 -42.22 -24.15
C GLN A 470 11.75 -43.13 -25.28
N ASN A 471 11.30 -42.54 -26.36
CA ASN A 471 10.81 -43.25 -27.57
C ASN A 471 11.91 -43.68 -28.54
N GLY A 472 13.19 -43.47 -28.19
CA GLY A 472 14.33 -43.79 -29.01
C GLY A 472 14.62 -42.83 -30.16
N LEU A 473 13.92 -41.68 -30.22
CA LEU A 473 14.07 -40.69 -31.28
C LEU A 473 14.68 -39.40 -30.74
N PHE A 474 15.42 -38.67 -31.59
CA PHE A 474 15.84 -37.30 -31.29
C PHE A 474 14.70 -36.31 -31.50
N LYS A 475 14.75 -35.16 -30.77
CA LYS A 475 13.85 -34.03 -31.04
C LYS A 475 14.01 -33.57 -32.51
N LYS A 476 12.97 -32.89 -33.01
CA LYS A 476 13.00 -32.32 -34.36
C LYS A 476 14.02 -31.18 -34.43
N GLU A 477 14.61 -31.01 -35.62
CA GLU A 477 15.55 -29.91 -35.96
C GLU A 477 14.97 -28.53 -35.62
N GLU A 478 13.66 -28.33 -35.88
CA GLU A 478 12.92 -27.12 -35.57
C GLU A 478 13.03 -26.69 -34.07
N VAL A 479 13.15 -27.66 -33.15
CA VAL A 479 13.28 -27.37 -31.73
C VAL A 479 14.63 -26.73 -31.43
N ILE A 480 15.70 -27.25 -31.99
CA ILE A 480 17.08 -26.74 -31.82
C ILE A 480 17.20 -25.37 -32.48
N HIS A 481 16.65 -25.21 -33.68
CA HIS A 481 16.62 -23.96 -34.42
C HIS A 481 15.91 -22.87 -33.59
N SER A 482 14.69 -23.16 -33.10
CA SER A 482 13.88 -22.20 -32.33
C SER A 482 14.51 -21.80 -30.99
N LEU A 483 15.35 -22.65 -30.37
CA LEU A 483 16.11 -22.29 -29.17
C LEU A 483 17.18 -21.23 -29.47
N ILE A 484 17.70 -21.21 -30.69
CA ILE A 484 18.80 -20.30 -31.11
C ILE A 484 18.23 -19.04 -31.74
N CYS A 485 17.22 -19.16 -32.59
CA CYS A 485 16.56 -18.05 -33.27
C CYS A 485 15.12 -18.44 -33.63
N PRO A 486 14.12 -17.58 -33.41
CA PRO A 486 12.77 -17.83 -33.90
C PRO A 486 12.71 -18.05 -35.40
N MET A 487 11.99 -19.09 -35.83
CA MET A 487 11.86 -19.45 -37.25
C MET A 487 10.96 -18.47 -38.02
N GLN A 488 11.23 -18.33 -39.32
CA GLN A 488 10.47 -17.47 -40.24
C GLN A 488 10.40 -15.99 -39.89
N HIS A 489 11.42 -15.50 -39.18
CA HIS A 489 11.55 -14.09 -38.78
C HIS A 489 12.81 -13.44 -39.35
N THR A 490 12.84 -12.10 -39.27
CA THR A 490 14.01 -11.28 -39.57
C THR A 490 14.40 -10.48 -38.33
N SER A 491 15.56 -9.81 -38.34
CA SER A 491 15.97 -8.90 -37.28
C SER A 491 15.03 -7.68 -37.12
N ASP A 492 14.17 -7.44 -38.08
CA ASP A 492 13.18 -6.37 -38.01
C ASP A 492 11.90 -6.81 -37.26
N ASP A 493 11.67 -8.13 -37.13
CA ASP A 493 10.47 -8.72 -36.54
C ASP A 493 10.67 -9.22 -35.10
N VAL A 494 11.93 -9.47 -34.68
CA VAL A 494 12.26 -10.15 -33.43
C VAL A 494 13.17 -9.29 -32.58
N GLN A 495 12.89 -9.21 -31.27
CA GLN A 495 13.75 -8.48 -30.35
C GLN A 495 15.08 -9.21 -30.16
N PHE A 496 16.15 -8.43 -29.94
CA PHE A 496 17.50 -8.94 -29.75
C PHE A 496 17.60 -9.98 -28.62
N GLU A 497 16.83 -9.79 -27.54
CA GLU A 497 16.78 -10.67 -26.37
C GLU A 497 16.21 -12.05 -26.68
N GLU A 498 15.45 -12.20 -27.75
CA GLU A 498 14.87 -13.47 -28.16
C GLU A 498 15.82 -14.32 -29.01
N MET A 499 16.94 -13.73 -29.46
CA MET A 499 17.94 -14.39 -30.28
C MET A 499 19.11 -14.90 -29.43
N ASN A 500 19.43 -16.17 -29.53
CA ASN A 500 20.50 -16.81 -28.78
C ASN A 500 21.68 -17.22 -29.64
N LEU A 501 22.02 -16.44 -30.66
CA LEU A 501 23.12 -16.68 -31.61
C LEU A 501 24.49 -16.80 -30.95
N TRP A 502 24.64 -16.24 -29.76
CA TRP A 502 25.87 -16.36 -28.93
C TRP A 502 26.25 -17.81 -28.61
N VAL A 503 25.31 -18.75 -28.67
CA VAL A 503 25.56 -20.19 -28.50
C VAL A 503 26.50 -20.70 -29.58
N ILE A 504 26.44 -20.12 -30.76
CA ILE A 504 27.29 -20.49 -31.92
C ILE A 504 28.56 -19.64 -31.94
N ASP A 505 28.38 -18.32 -31.90
CA ASP A 505 29.50 -17.37 -31.87
C ASP A 505 29.00 -16.04 -31.23
N GLU A 506 29.67 -15.54 -30.19
CA GLU A 506 29.37 -14.28 -29.52
C GLU A 506 29.27 -13.09 -30.48
N ARG A 507 30.05 -13.10 -31.55
CA ARG A 507 30.06 -12.03 -32.55
C ARG A 507 28.79 -11.95 -33.37
N LEU A 508 27.99 -13.01 -33.41
CA LEU A 508 26.69 -13.04 -34.10
C LEU A 508 25.58 -12.30 -33.32
N ALA A 509 25.80 -12.04 -32.05
CA ALA A 509 24.88 -11.24 -31.23
C ALA A 509 24.72 -9.80 -31.77
N TYR A 510 25.73 -9.27 -32.48
CA TYR A 510 25.72 -7.93 -33.06
C TYR A 510 25.72 -8.04 -34.58
N HIS A 511 24.58 -7.83 -35.22
CA HIS A 511 24.44 -7.96 -36.66
C HIS A 511 23.59 -6.80 -37.24
N LYS A 512 23.77 -6.53 -38.54
CA LYS A 512 22.99 -5.50 -39.24
C LYS A 512 21.65 -6.05 -39.75
N PHE A 513 21.64 -7.27 -40.26
CA PHE A 513 20.47 -7.97 -40.74
C PHE A 513 20.57 -9.46 -40.51
N LEU A 514 19.50 -10.06 -40.06
CA LEU A 514 19.34 -11.50 -39.90
C LEU A 514 18.08 -11.96 -40.56
N ALA A 515 18.09 -13.12 -41.16
CA ALA A 515 16.94 -13.85 -41.64
C ALA A 515 17.01 -15.29 -41.17
N SER A 516 15.94 -15.80 -40.59
CA SER A 516 15.77 -17.16 -40.09
C SER A 516 14.68 -17.85 -40.90
N ASP A 517 15.03 -18.99 -41.55
CA ASP A 517 14.11 -19.80 -42.36
C ASP A 517 13.33 -18.96 -43.39
N LYS A 518 14.08 -18.11 -44.13
CA LYS A 518 13.56 -17.27 -45.20
C LYS A 518 14.23 -17.58 -46.52
N THR A 519 13.46 -17.54 -47.63
CA THR A 519 14.03 -17.71 -48.96
C THR A 519 15.04 -16.60 -49.27
N LEU A 520 16.12 -16.91 -49.97
CA LEU A 520 17.10 -15.90 -50.43
C LEU A 520 16.43 -14.79 -51.25
N LYS A 521 15.34 -15.17 -51.99
CA LYS A 521 14.54 -14.20 -52.75
C LYS A 521 13.80 -13.19 -51.89
N SER A 522 13.39 -13.56 -50.67
CA SER A 522 12.63 -12.69 -49.78
C SER A 522 13.50 -11.74 -48.96
N MET A 523 14.83 -11.94 -48.92
CA MET A 523 15.74 -11.14 -48.10
C MET A 523 15.95 -9.75 -48.73
N PRO A 524 15.66 -8.65 -48.01
CA PRO A 524 15.78 -7.30 -48.56
C PRO A 524 17.21 -6.86 -48.88
N VAL A 525 18.17 -7.53 -48.31
CA VAL A 525 19.64 -7.18 -48.39
C VAL A 525 20.35 -7.78 -49.59
N ILE A 526 19.76 -8.74 -50.28
CA ILE A 526 20.30 -9.38 -51.48
C ILE A 526 19.30 -9.41 -52.63
N SER A 527 19.77 -9.48 -53.86
CA SER A 527 18.93 -9.68 -55.04
C SER A 527 19.14 -11.10 -55.57
N SER A 528 18.30 -12.02 -55.19
CA SER A 528 18.34 -13.41 -55.61
C SER A 528 16.97 -13.89 -56.02
N GLU A 529 16.87 -14.65 -57.13
CA GLU A 529 15.62 -15.33 -57.54
C GLU A 529 15.54 -16.73 -56.91
N SER A 530 16.49 -17.08 -56.03
CA SER A 530 16.56 -18.40 -55.43
C SER A 530 15.50 -18.58 -54.32
N CYS A 531 14.68 -19.61 -54.44
CA CYS A 531 13.77 -20.04 -53.41
C CYS A 531 14.41 -20.96 -52.38
N LYS A 532 15.73 -21.03 -52.31
CA LYS A 532 16.46 -21.77 -51.26
C LYS A 532 16.42 -20.99 -49.96
N GLU A 533 16.25 -21.72 -48.88
CA GLU A 533 16.07 -21.19 -47.52
C GLU A 533 17.21 -21.71 -46.64
N PRO A 534 18.18 -20.86 -46.28
CA PRO A 534 19.13 -21.19 -45.20
C PRO A 534 18.38 -21.11 -43.87
N ASP A 535 18.73 -21.99 -42.94
CA ASP A 535 18.13 -21.96 -41.61
C ASP A 535 18.37 -20.58 -40.94
N ILE A 536 19.62 -20.08 -40.92
CA ILE A 536 19.91 -18.70 -40.49
C ILE A 536 20.97 -18.09 -41.42
N ALA A 537 20.70 -16.85 -41.86
CA ALA A 537 21.66 -16.04 -42.60
C ALA A 537 21.87 -14.69 -41.89
N VAL A 538 23.11 -14.35 -41.53
CA VAL A 538 23.46 -13.13 -40.79
C VAL A 538 24.40 -12.28 -41.66
N PHE A 539 24.07 -11.02 -41.83
CA PHE A 539 24.80 -10.05 -42.62
C PHE A 539 25.37 -8.95 -41.72
N ASN A 540 26.70 -8.76 -41.72
CA ASN A 540 27.40 -7.83 -40.88
C ASN A 540 28.25 -6.83 -41.64
N ASN A 541 28.29 -5.58 -41.13
CA ASN A 541 29.26 -4.58 -41.51
C ASN A 541 30.41 -4.53 -40.51
N ALA A 542 31.50 -3.77 -40.83
CA ALA A 542 32.66 -3.62 -39.93
C ALA A 542 32.24 -3.07 -38.54
N PHE A 543 31.20 -2.23 -38.50
CA PHE A 543 30.64 -1.66 -37.28
C PHE A 543 29.16 -1.96 -37.23
N ALA A 544 28.68 -2.65 -36.21
CA ALA A 544 27.32 -3.11 -36.06
C ALA A 544 26.26 -1.98 -36.00
N TYR A 545 26.70 -0.77 -35.62
CA TYR A 545 25.84 0.42 -35.48
C TYR A 545 26.12 1.50 -36.52
N SER A 546 26.81 1.17 -37.64
CA SER A 546 27.03 2.12 -38.71
C SER A 546 25.81 2.22 -39.61
N ASP A 547 25.27 3.42 -39.76
CA ASP A 547 24.24 3.75 -40.77
C ASP A 547 24.85 3.85 -42.19
N SER A 548 26.13 3.53 -42.34
CA SER A 548 26.84 3.59 -43.62
C SER A 548 26.32 2.51 -44.59
N ASP A 549 26.19 2.92 -45.83
CA ASP A 549 25.83 2.06 -46.96
C ASP A 549 26.99 1.19 -47.47
N GLU A 550 27.94 0.88 -46.62
CA GLU A 550 29.14 0.10 -46.96
C GLU A 550 28.80 -1.38 -47.24
N PRO A 551 29.58 -2.04 -48.09
CA PRO A 551 29.42 -3.48 -48.36
C PRO A 551 29.52 -4.32 -47.08
N PHE A 552 28.85 -5.47 -47.04
CA PHE A 552 28.98 -6.40 -45.93
C PHE A 552 30.38 -6.95 -45.82
N ASN A 553 31.00 -6.82 -44.65
CA ASN A 553 32.31 -7.40 -44.37
C ASN A 553 32.24 -8.91 -44.18
N SER A 554 31.13 -9.41 -43.65
CA SER A 554 30.94 -10.83 -43.49
C SER A 554 29.47 -11.23 -43.65
N VAL A 555 29.29 -12.42 -44.18
CA VAL A 555 28.01 -13.14 -44.20
C VAL A 555 28.22 -14.46 -43.47
N THR A 556 27.37 -14.73 -42.49
CA THR A 556 27.40 -15.98 -41.75
C THR A 556 26.13 -16.78 -42.09
N ILE A 557 26.32 -18.04 -42.47
CA ILE A 557 25.27 -19.00 -42.80
C ILE A 557 25.34 -20.12 -41.78
N ILE A 558 24.23 -20.45 -41.18
CA ILE A 558 24.07 -21.51 -40.19
C ILE A 558 23.05 -22.50 -40.72
N GLU A 559 23.39 -23.76 -40.70
CA GLU A 559 22.54 -24.85 -41.11
C GLU A 559 22.46 -25.89 -39.99
N PHE A 560 21.23 -26.27 -39.61
CA PHE A 560 20.98 -27.31 -38.63
C PHE A 560 20.67 -28.61 -39.31
N LYS A 561 21.04 -29.70 -38.69
CA LYS A 561 20.62 -31.04 -39.12
C LYS A 561 20.20 -31.85 -37.89
N LYS A 562 19.10 -32.55 -38.05
CA LYS A 562 18.67 -33.51 -37.04
C LYS A 562 19.77 -34.52 -36.79
N PRO A 563 20.10 -34.84 -35.52
CA PRO A 563 21.03 -35.89 -35.19
C PRO A 563 20.72 -37.20 -35.96
N ASP A 564 21.76 -37.91 -36.36
CA ASP A 564 21.67 -39.15 -37.12
C ASP A 564 21.00 -39.03 -38.53
N ASN A 565 20.97 -37.81 -39.12
CA ASN A 565 20.46 -37.58 -40.48
C ASN A 565 21.58 -37.19 -41.43
N ASP A 566 21.98 -38.13 -42.30
CA ASP A 566 23.04 -37.95 -43.31
C ASP A 566 22.56 -38.08 -44.78
N GLN A 567 21.23 -37.87 -44.99
CA GLN A 567 20.64 -38.01 -46.37
C GLN A 567 21.11 -36.92 -47.33
N LYS A 568 21.45 -35.71 -46.83
CA LYS A 568 22.00 -34.62 -47.63
C LYS A 568 23.30 -34.15 -46.99
N ASN A 569 24.36 -33.95 -47.79
CA ASN A 569 25.57 -33.35 -47.31
C ASN A 569 25.35 -31.84 -47.04
N PRO A 570 25.34 -31.40 -45.78
CA PRO A 570 25.05 -29.99 -45.43
C PRO A 570 26.17 -29.04 -45.88
N VAL A 571 27.41 -29.51 -46.05
CA VAL A 571 28.52 -28.70 -46.56
C VAL A 571 28.23 -28.26 -47.99
N ASN A 572 27.77 -29.17 -48.83
CA ASN A 572 27.35 -28.83 -50.20
C ASN A 572 26.18 -27.85 -50.21
N GLN A 573 25.22 -28.06 -49.33
CA GLN A 573 24.04 -27.17 -49.18
C GLN A 573 24.47 -25.74 -48.83
N VAL A 574 25.32 -25.57 -47.85
CA VAL A 574 25.82 -24.25 -47.44
C VAL A 574 26.69 -23.63 -48.58
N GLY A 575 27.48 -24.43 -49.30
CA GLY A 575 28.21 -23.99 -50.47
C GLY A 575 27.32 -23.42 -51.57
N GLU A 576 26.17 -24.04 -51.81
CA GLU A 576 25.18 -23.52 -52.76
C GLU A 576 24.57 -22.17 -52.28
N TYR A 577 24.34 -21.97 -50.99
CA TYR A 577 23.89 -20.69 -50.49
C TYR A 577 24.94 -19.59 -50.67
N VAL A 578 26.21 -19.86 -50.37
CA VAL A 578 27.32 -18.93 -50.62
C VAL A 578 27.36 -18.50 -52.09
N ASP A 579 27.28 -19.48 -53.03
CA ASP A 579 27.30 -19.18 -54.46
C ASP A 579 26.11 -18.33 -54.89
N LYS A 580 24.92 -18.60 -54.35
CA LYS A 580 23.72 -17.81 -54.67
C LYS A 580 23.79 -16.40 -54.12
N ILE A 581 24.30 -16.23 -52.93
CA ILE A 581 24.48 -14.91 -52.30
C ILE A 581 25.57 -14.11 -53.06
N ARG A 582 26.68 -14.71 -53.45
CA ARG A 582 27.72 -14.05 -54.23
C ARG A 582 27.26 -13.58 -55.60
N ARG A 583 26.35 -14.34 -56.24
CA ARG A 583 25.79 -13.98 -57.54
C ARG A 583 24.63 -12.99 -57.44
N GLY A 584 24.05 -12.85 -56.26
CA GLY A 584 22.92 -11.94 -56.01
C GLY A 584 23.41 -10.53 -55.74
N GLN A 585 23.24 -9.62 -56.69
CA GLN A 585 23.51 -8.19 -56.48
C GLN A 585 22.19 -7.41 -56.38
N LYS A 586 22.02 -6.57 -55.37
CA LYS A 586 20.83 -5.70 -55.25
C LYS A 586 21.18 -4.26 -55.57
N LYS A 587 20.33 -3.58 -56.33
CA LYS A 587 20.37 -2.16 -56.52
C LYS A 587 19.44 -1.49 -55.54
N LYS A 588 19.92 -0.45 -54.86
CA LYS A 588 19.05 0.46 -54.07
C LYS A 588 18.10 1.21 -55.00
N GLN A 589 17.06 1.80 -54.40
CA GLN A 589 16.16 2.73 -55.11
C GLN A 589 16.91 3.93 -55.75
N ASN A 590 18.08 4.29 -55.20
CA ASN A 590 18.99 5.31 -55.76
C ASN A 590 19.99 4.81 -56.78
N GLY A 591 19.92 3.53 -57.22
CA GLY A 591 20.81 2.93 -58.21
C GLY A 591 22.13 2.36 -57.70
N GLN A 592 22.48 2.53 -56.40
CA GLN A 592 23.68 1.98 -55.82
C GLN A 592 23.50 0.51 -55.46
N SER A 593 24.53 -0.33 -55.67
CA SER A 593 24.49 -1.75 -55.33
C SER A 593 24.84 -1.97 -53.86
N PHE A 594 24.06 -2.81 -53.15
CA PHE A 594 24.55 -3.48 -51.94
C PHE A 594 25.46 -4.62 -52.40
N ASN A 595 26.75 -4.49 -52.18
CA ASN A 595 27.70 -5.47 -52.71
C ASN A 595 28.20 -6.39 -51.60
N VAL A 596 27.94 -7.66 -51.79
CA VAL A 596 28.89 -8.68 -51.34
C VAL A 596 30.07 -8.57 -52.30
N THR A 597 31.19 -8.09 -51.81
CA THR A 597 32.41 -7.89 -52.61
C THR A 597 33.29 -9.12 -52.54
N ASP A 598 34.33 -9.20 -53.37
CA ASP A 598 35.35 -10.26 -53.29
C ASP A 598 36.06 -10.30 -51.93
N GLY A 599 36.05 -9.19 -51.18
CA GLY A 599 36.56 -9.09 -49.81
C GLY A 599 35.58 -9.54 -48.71
N THR A 600 34.33 -9.84 -49.03
CA THR A 600 33.35 -10.32 -48.05
C THR A 600 33.70 -11.73 -47.55
N ILE A 601 33.83 -11.86 -46.23
CA ILE A 601 34.16 -13.14 -45.59
C ILE A 601 32.88 -13.93 -45.36
N PHE A 602 32.83 -15.15 -45.91
CA PHE A 602 31.76 -16.10 -45.59
C PHE A 602 32.19 -17.02 -44.45
N ARG A 603 31.36 -17.06 -43.39
CA ARG A 603 31.48 -18.01 -42.29
C ARG A 603 30.30 -18.96 -42.35
N CYS A 604 30.59 -20.25 -42.35
CA CYS A 604 29.58 -21.28 -42.48
C CYS A 604 29.66 -22.21 -41.27
N TYR A 605 28.56 -22.34 -40.58
CA TYR A 605 28.42 -23.25 -39.46
C TYR A 605 27.41 -24.33 -39.84
N VAL A 606 27.80 -25.59 -39.67
CA VAL A 606 26.92 -26.74 -39.79
C VAL A 606 26.83 -27.38 -38.42
N ILE A 607 25.61 -27.40 -37.87
CA ILE A 607 25.31 -28.00 -36.57
C ILE A 607 24.61 -29.32 -36.82
N CYS A 608 25.39 -30.40 -36.74
CA CYS A 608 24.94 -31.77 -37.04
C CYS A 608 25.71 -32.77 -36.17
N ASP A 609 25.21 -34.02 -36.16
CA ASP A 609 25.95 -35.13 -35.63
C ASP A 609 27.10 -35.53 -36.61
N LEU A 610 28.24 -35.94 -36.04
CA LEU A 610 29.41 -36.38 -36.81
C LEU A 610 29.22 -37.86 -37.24
N THR A 611 28.38 -38.09 -38.23
CA THR A 611 28.24 -39.42 -38.85
C THR A 611 29.48 -39.82 -39.64
N ASP A 612 29.65 -41.11 -39.99
CA ASP A 612 30.81 -41.58 -40.72
C ASP A 612 30.95 -40.90 -42.11
N LYS A 613 29.85 -40.49 -42.73
CA LYS A 613 29.84 -39.71 -43.98
C LYS A 613 30.29 -38.25 -43.79
N MET A 614 30.19 -37.73 -42.57
CA MET A 614 30.62 -36.37 -42.24
C MET A 614 32.11 -36.31 -41.84
N ARG A 615 32.69 -37.45 -41.48
CA ARG A 615 34.10 -37.56 -41.08
C ARG A 615 35.06 -37.80 -42.26
N THR A 616 34.53 -38.24 -43.41
CA THR A 616 35.24 -38.42 -44.67
C THR A 616 35.11 -37.19 -45.58
#